data_e50fdd2da9fd29d2eacea91955a2e291
#
_entry.id   e50fdd2da9fd29d2eacea91955a2e291
#
_cell.length_a   1.000
_cell.length_b   1.000
_cell.length_c   1.000
_cell.angle_alpha   90.00
_cell.angle_beta   90.00
_cell.angle_gamma   90.00
#
_symmetry.space_group_name_H-M   'P 1'
#
loop_
_entity.id
_entity.type
_entity.pdbx_description
1 polymer ?
#
loop_
_entity_poly.entity_id
_entity_poly.type
_entity_poly.pdbx_seq_one_letter_code
_entity_poly.pdbx_strand_id
1 'polypeptide(L)'
;MYIYGFDTGGRPRGFLVDTFAIYATVFSPLLFLYFVYSLYRSGVKNERTLTWYISMTALILSVIFSVRQRIYIEDFGPYVVISLPFMLKTFFHSYRVRLKEFRLNYNILAILIVIMLSINVILTFINKPLYLILPNPSKHFVYQYHFVKELSEELKKRNIDEITMLDEQLQLRLKFYNITKGEKYFLSTKEFYNYDEKIVIEYYKQELFTVFIKKIK
;
A
#
# COMPACT_ATOMS: atom_id res chain seq x y z
N MET A 1 -3.12 -11.89 -14.88
CA MET A 1 -1.72 -11.49 -15.20
C MET A 1 -1.80 -10.14 -15.89
N TYR A 2 -1.60 -9.06 -15.15
CA TYR A 2 -1.57 -7.72 -15.75
C TYR A 2 -0.22 -7.56 -16.45
N ILE A 3 -0.23 -7.58 -17.75
CA ILE A 3 0.93 -7.18 -18.55
C ILE A 3 0.98 -5.66 -18.45
N TYR A 4 1.82 -5.15 -17.57
CA TYR A 4 2.13 -3.72 -17.54
C TYR A 4 2.92 -3.38 -18.81
N GLY A 5 2.19 -3.13 -19.89
CA GLY A 5 2.76 -2.57 -21.09
C GLY A 5 3.22 -1.14 -20.80
N PHE A 6 4.34 -0.74 -21.38
CA PHE A 6 4.71 0.67 -21.44
C PHE A 6 3.55 1.43 -22.09
N ASP A 7 2.91 2.32 -21.34
CA ASP A 7 1.92 3.22 -21.90
C ASP A 7 2.63 4.20 -22.86
N THR A 8 2.54 3.90 -24.14
CA THR A 8 3.20 4.67 -25.21
C THR A 8 2.41 5.92 -25.61
N GLY A 9 1.20 6.11 -25.12
CA GLY A 9 0.23 7.09 -25.63
C GLY A 9 0.14 8.42 -24.89
N GLY A 10 0.84 8.64 -23.76
CA GLY A 10 0.69 9.83 -22.93
C GLY A 10 1.90 10.76 -22.90
N ARG A 11 1.68 12.07 -22.65
CA ARG A 11 2.77 12.98 -22.26
C ARG A 11 3.37 12.48 -20.94
N PRO A 12 4.72 12.46 -20.79
CA PRO A 12 5.35 12.06 -19.55
C PRO A 12 4.89 12.99 -18.42
N ARG A 13 4.11 12.44 -17.48
CA ARG A 13 3.75 13.10 -16.23
C ARG A 13 4.82 12.70 -15.24
N GLY A 14 5.67 13.59 -14.81
CA GLY A 14 6.73 13.28 -13.84
C GLY A 14 6.16 12.80 -12.51
N PHE A 15 6.21 11.49 -12.25
CA PHE A 15 5.77 10.87 -10.99
C PHE A 15 6.92 10.66 -10.00
N LEU A 16 8.08 11.28 -10.25
CA LEU A 16 9.27 11.13 -9.40
C LEU A 16 8.99 11.47 -7.94
N VAL A 17 8.36 12.62 -7.69
CA VAL A 17 8.04 13.06 -6.32
C VAL A 17 7.10 12.07 -5.64
N ASP A 18 6.07 11.60 -6.36
CA ASP A 18 5.14 10.60 -5.84
C ASP A 18 5.85 9.29 -5.48
N THR A 19 6.77 8.84 -6.33
CA THR A 19 7.56 7.62 -6.09
C THR A 19 8.42 7.75 -4.84
N PHE A 20 9.17 8.84 -4.68
CA PHE A 20 9.97 9.07 -3.48
C PHE A 20 9.10 9.25 -2.24
N ALA A 21 7.96 9.91 -2.35
CA ALA A 21 6.99 10.05 -1.25
C ALA A 21 6.43 8.68 -0.82
N ILE A 22 6.12 7.78 -1.76
CA ILE A 22 5.66 6.42 -1.47
C ILE A 22 6.76 5.61 -0.75
N TYR A 23 8.00 5.66 -1.23
CA TYR A 23 9.13 5.00 -0.55
C TYR A 23 9.33 5.53 0.88
N ALA A 24 9.28 6.86 1.04
CA ALA A 24 9.40 7.48 2.35
C ALA A 24 8.24 7.11 3.28
N THR A 25 7.02 6.95 2.77
CA THR A 25 5.85 6.60 3.57
C THR A 25 5.89 5.14 4.01
N VAL A 26 6.24 4.21 3.12
CA VAL A 26 6.23 2.77 3.41
C VAL A 26 7.42 2.35 4.27
N PHE A 27 8.60 2.83 3.96
CA PHE A 27 9.83 2.43 4.66
C PHE A 27 10.29 3.41 5.75
N SER A 28 9.54 4.44 6.05
CA SER A 28 9.90 5.64 6.78
C SER A 28 10.98 6.50 6.07
N PRO A 29 10.91 7.84 6.18
CA PRO A 29 11.85 8.72 5.50
C PRO A 29 13.31 8.47 5.90
N LEU A 30 13.55 8.23 7.19
CA LEU A 30 14.89 8.02 7.73
C LEU A 30 15.50 6.71 7.26
N LEU A 31 14.72 5.62 7.20
CA LEU A 31 15.21 4.34 6.70
C LEU A 31 15.51 4.41 5.21
N PHE A 32 14.67 5.07 4.43
CA PHE A 32 14.90 5.26 3.00
C PHE A 32 16.16 6.08 2.71
N LEU A 33 16.37 7.18 3.43
CA LEU A 33 17.60 7.97 3.32
C LEU A 33 18.84 7.15 3.74
N TYR A 34 18.71 6.35 4.79
CA TYR A 34 19.78 5.46 5.21
C TYR A 34 20.06 4.36 4.18
N PHE A 35 19.04 3.83 3.50
CA PHE A 35 19.18 2.89 2.40
C PHE A 35 20.00 3.50 1.26
N VAL A 36 19.63 4.69 0.77
CA VAL A 36 20.37 5.40 -0.28
C VAL A 36 21.81 5.70 0.15
N TYR A 37 22.01 6.15 1.38
CA TYR A 37 23.33 6.37 1.94
C TYR A 37 24.19 5.08 1.98
N SER A 38 23.59 3.95 2.36
CA SER A 38 24.29 2.66 2.42
C SER A 38 24.69 2.17 1.04
N LEU A 39 23.82 2.34 0.04
CA LEU A 39 24.12 2.04 -1.36
C LEU A 39 25.30 2.87 -1.87
N TYR A 40 25.26 4.19 -1.65
CA TYR A 40 26.33 5.09 -2.06
C TYR A 40 27.65 4.71 -1.39
N ARG A 41 27.65 4.52 -0.08
CA ARG A 41 28.86 4.18 0.69
C ARG A 41 29.48 2.86 0.27
N SER A 42 28.67 1.82 0.07
CA SER A 42 29.16 0.51 -0.42
C SER A 42 29.70 0.60 -1.84
N GLY A 43 29.09 1.43 -2.69
CA GLY A 43 29.58 1.71 -4.04
C GLY A 43 30.96 2.37 -4.05
N VAL A 44 31.18 3.40 -3.21
CA VAL A 44 32.44 4.15 -3.10
C VAL A 44 33.56 3.28 -2.48
N LYS A 45 33.22 2.45 -1.49
CA LYS A 45 34.22 1.56 -0.85
C LYS A 45 34.54 0.31 -1.64
N ASN A 46 33.94 0.14 -2.81
CA ASN A 46 34.12 -1.04 -3.68
C ASN A 46 33.69 -2.38 -3.02
N GLU A 47 32.87 -2.32 -1.98
CA GLU A 47 32.28 -3.47 -1.29
C GLU A 47 30.98 -3.91 -1.96
N ARG A 48 31.00 -4.10 -3.26
CA ARG A 48 29.82 -4.40 -4.08
C ARG A 48 29.49 -5.88 -4.03
N THR A 49 28.41 -6.21 -3.33
CA THR A 49 27.86 -7.58 -3.27
C THR A 49 26.78 -7.76 -4.34
N LEU A 50 26.37 -9.00 -4.61
CA LEU A 50 25.24 -9.28 -5.51
C LEU A 50 23.97 -8.52 -5.09
N THR A 51 23.69 -8.49 -3.79
CA THR A 51 22.54 -7.75 -3.23
C THR A 51 22.64 -6.25 -3.48
N TRP A 52 23.84 -5.68 -3.48
CA TRP A 52 24.06 -4.29 -3.85
C TRP A 52 23.68 -4.01 -5.31
N TYR A 53 24.11 -4.86 -6.23
CA TYR A 53 23.77 -4.72 -7.66
C TYR A 53 22.26 -4.83 -7.88
N ILE A 54 21.59 -5.80 -7.26
CA ILE A 54 20.14 -5.98 -7.36
C ILE A 54 19.43 -4.72 -6.85
N SER A 55 19.79 -4.22 -5.67
CA SER A 55 19.14 -3.06 -5.06
C SER A 55 19.40 -1.77 -5.85
N MET A 56 20.62 -1.59 -6.36
CA MET A 56 20.99 -0.41 -7.13
C MET A 56 20.29 -0.38 -8.49
N THR A 57 20.29 -1.50 -9.21
CA THR A 57 19.62 -1.60 -10.52
C THR A 57 18.11 -1.41 -10.37
N ALA A 58 17.49 -2.02 -9.36
CA ALA A 58 16.07 -1.86 -9.12
C ALA A 58 15.70 -0.42 -8.74
N LEU A 59 16.51 0.26 -7.91
CA LEU A 59 16.31 1.67 -7.60
C LEU A 59 16.40 2.55 -8.85
N ILE A 60 17.43 2.34 -9.68
CA ILE A 60 17.61 3.09 -10.94
C ILE A 60 16.41 2.84 -11.88
N LEU A 61 15.99 1.59 -12.06
CA LEU A 61 14.83 1.26 -12.89
C LEU A 61 13.56 1.88 -12.35
N SER A 62 13.34 1.88 -11.04
CA SER A 62 12.17 2.52 -10.44
C SER A 62 12.14 4.03 -10.73
N VAL A 63 13.30 4.69 -10.64
CA VAL A 63 13.42 6.13 -10.98
C VAL A 63 13.16 6.38 -12.48
N ILE A 64 13.74 5.57 -13.35
CA ILE A 64 13.54 5.69 -14.81
C ILE A 64 12.05 5.50 -15.17
N PHE A 65 11.41 4.47 -14.64
CA PHE A 65 9.99 4.24 -14.91
C PHE A 65 9.09 5.32 -14.33
N SER A 66 9.44 5.89 -13.16
CA SER A 66 8.65 6.94 -12.52
C SER A 66 8.62 8.26 -13.30
N VAL A 67 9.53 8.47 -14.25
CA VAL A 67 9.47 9.62 -15.16
C VAL A 67 8.24 9.53 -16.07
N ARG A 68 7.84 8.32 -16.44
CA ARG A 68 6.80 8.11 -17.43
C ARG A 68 5.49 7.59 -16.87
N GLN A 69 5.56 6.65 -15.92
CA GLN A 69 4.39 5.97 -15.36
C GLN A 69 4.42 5.96 -13.83
N ARG A 70 3.24 5.84 -13.22
CA ARG A 70 3.13 5.65 -11.79
C ARG A 70 3.63 4.25 -11.43
N ILE A 71 4.54 4.18 -10.46
CA ILE A 71 5.10 2.92 -9.99
C ILE A 71 4.30 2.41 -8.81
N TYR A 72 4.02 1.11 -8.81
CA TYR A 72 3.47 0.42 -7.65
C TYR A 72 4.63 -0.06 -6.78
N ILE A 73 4.55 0.25 -5.49
CA ILE A 73 5.61 -0.10 -4.54
C ILE A 73 5.77 -1.61 -4.37
N GLU A 74 4.70 -2.36 -4.62
CA GLU A 74 4.65 -3.82 -4.57
C GLU A 74 5.68 -4.46 -5.52
N ASP A 75 5.92 -3.82 -6.67
CA ASP A 75 6.86 -4.31 -7.67
C ASP A 75 8.32 -4.06 -7.27
N PHE A 76 8.57 -2.98 -6.55
CA PHE A 76 9.93 -2.52 -6.24
C PHE A 76 10.27 -2.54 -4.74
N GLY A 77 9.31 -2.69 -3.84
CA GLY A 77 9.55 -2.79 -2.40
C GLY A 77 10.49 -3.92 -1.97
N PRO A 78 10.40 -5.13 -2.57
CA PRO A 78 11.23 -6.26 -2.14
C PRO A 78 12.73 -6.01 -2.16
N TYR A 79 13.27 -5.19 -3.07
CA TYR A 79 14.71 -4.96 -3.10
C TYR A 79 15.22 -4.03 -1.99
N VAL A 80 14.38 -3.23 -1.39
CA VAL A 80 14.72 -2.50 -0.16
C VAL A 80 14.94 -3.51 0.97
N VAL A 81 14.10 -4.56 1.03
CA VAL A 81 14.25 -5.64 2.00
C VAL A 81 15.52 -6.46 1.72
N ILE A 82 15.81 -6.78 0.47
CA ILE A 82 17.05 -7.48 0.05
C ILE A 82 18.30 -6.67 0.43
N SER A 83 18.19 -5.36 0.55
CA SER A 83 19.29 -4.48 0.94
C SER A 83 19.62 -4.52 2.43
N LEU A 84 18.75 -5.02 3.30
CA LEU A 84 18.94 -5.04 4.75
C LEU A 84 20.29 -5.62 5.21
N PRO A 85 20.81 -6.73 4.68
CA PRO A 85 22.08 -7.28 5.12
C PRO A 85 23.26 -6.28 4.97
N PHE A 86 23.36 -5.59 3.84
CA PHE A 86 24.45 -4.61 3.67
C PHE A 86 24.16 -3.31 4.40
N MET A 87 22.91 -2.91 4.60
CA MET A 87 22.55 -1.80 5.47
C MET A 87 22.97 -2.06 6.91
N LEU A 88 22.70 -3.25 7.44
CA LEU A 88 23.13 -3.66 8.77
C LEU A 88 24.66 -3.75 8.87
N LYS A 89 25.35 -4.31 7.87
CA LYS A 89 26.81 -4.31 7.79
C LYS A 89 27.38 -2.90 7.88
N THR A 90 26.82 -1.97 7.11
CA THR A 90 27.22 -0.55 7.11
C THR A 90 26.93 0.11 8.46
N PHE A 91 25.80 -0.23 9.11
CA PHE A 91 25.45 0.26 10.43
C PHE A 91 26.45 -0.18 11.48
N PHE A 92 26.70 -1.48 11.62
CA PHE A 92 27.63 -2.01 12.63
C PHE A 92 29.06 -1.56 12.40
N HIS A 93 29.50 -1.46 11.15
CA HIS A 93 30.80 -0.90 10.83
C HIS A 93 30.92 0.57 11.26
N SER A 94 29.92 1.38 10.91
CA SER A 94 29.89 2.80 11.29
C SER A 94 29.84 2.98 12.81
N TYR A 95 29.12 2.13 13.52
CA TYR A 95 29.03 2.15 14.97
C TYR A 95 30.37 1.84 15.65
N ARG A 96 31.09 0.83 15.13
CA ARG A 96 32.40 0.42 15.69
C ARG A 96 33.50 1.50 15.52
N VAL A 97 33.50 2.17 14.37
CA VAL A 97 34.52 3.16 14.02
C VAL A 97 34.26 4.52 14.69
N ARG A 98 33.04 4.80 15.14
CA ARG A 98 32.72 6.10 15.77
C ARG A 98 33.31 6.23 17.17
N LEU A 99 33.73 7.44 17.48
CA LEU A 99 34.12 7.85 18.85
C LEU A 99 32.91 7.72 19.79
N LYS A 100 33.16 7.46 21.06
CA LYS A 100 32.12 7.22 22.09
C LYS A 100 31.12 8.38 22.18
N GLU A 101 31.55 9.61 22.05
CA GLU A 101 30.72 10.83 22.11
C GLU A 101 29.65 10.87 21.01
N PHE A 102 29.97 10.39 19.81
CA PHE A 102 29.02 10.37 18.67
C PHE A 102 28.15 9.10 18.57
N ARG A 103 28.43 8.09 19.42
CA ARG A 103 27.64 6.84 19.43
C ARG A 103 26.24 7.06 19.96
N LEU A 104 26.06 7.99 20.93
CA LEU A 104 24.74 8.28 21.50
C LEU A 104 23.78 8.78 20.42
N ASN A 105 24.14 9.80 19.66
CA ASN A 105 23.30 10.35 18.60
C ASN A 105 22.97 9.32 17.52
N TYR A 106 23.93 8.43 17.22
CA TYR A 106 23.71 7.36 16.24
C TYR A 106 22.74 6.30 16.74
N ASN A 107 22.80 5.95 18.02
CA ASN A 107 21.84 5.06 18.66
C ASN A 107 20.43 5.68 18.71
N ILE A 108 20.33 6.96 19.07
CA ILE A 108 19.04 7.68 19.07
C ILE A 108 18.42 7.63 17.69
N LEU A 109 19.20 7.89 16.64
CA LEU A 109 18.69 7.80 15.26
C LEU A 109 18.23 6.39 14.90
N ALA A 110 18.99 5.36 15.28
CA ALA A 110 18.60 3.97 15.04
C ALA A 110 17.32 3.58 15.78
N ILE A 111 17.19 3.97 17.05
CA ILE A 111 15.98 3.73 17.85
C ILE A 111 14.79 4.45 17.21
N LEU A 112 14.96 5.68 16.76
CA LEU A 112 13.90 6.45 16.10
C LEU A 112 13.43 5.77 14.80
N ILE A 113 14.34 5.21 14.00
CA ILE A 113 14.00 4.42 12.81
C ILE A 113 13.15 3.20 13.21
N VAL A 114 13.57 2.46 14.25
CA VAL A 114 12.84 1.27 14.71
C VAL A 114 11.45 1.65 15.24
N ILE A 115 11.34 2.75 15.98
CA ILE A 115 10.04 3.26 16.45
C ILE A 115 9.14 3.63 15.27
N MET A 116 9.64 4.36 14.28
CA MET A 116 8.86 4.72 13.09
C MET A 116 8.37 3.49 12.31
N LEU A 117 9.25 2.48 12.13
CA LEU A 117 8.85 1.23 11.50
C LEU A 117 7.80 0.49 12.33
N SER A 118 7.96 0.44 13.64
CA SER A 118 6.99 -0.20 14.53
C SER A 118 5.61 0.48 14.46
N ILE A 119 5.58 1.82 14.45
CA ILE A 119 4.34 2.58 14.25
C ILE A 119 3.71 2.24 12.91
N ASN A 120 4.49 2.16 11.84
CA ASN A 120 4.00 1.83 10.50
C ASN A 120 3.39 0.41 10.46
N VAL A 121 4.04 -0.56 11.09
CA VAL A 121 3.53 -1.93 11.24
C VAL A 121 2.21 -1.94 12.03
N ILE A 122 2.17 -1.25 13.17
CA ILE A 122 0.96 -1.15 14.01
C ILE A 122 -0.19 -0.53 13.22
N LEU A 123 0.04 0.57 12.51
CA LEU A 123 -0.96 1.23 11.67
C LEU A 123 -1.44 0.34 10.52
N THR A 124 -0.59 -0.55 10.00
CA THR A 124 -0.98 -1.50 8.95
C THR A 124 -1.91 -2.58 9.48
N PHE A 125 -1.63 -3.13 10.67
CA PHE A 125 -2.45 -4.19 11.26
C PHE A 125 -3.68 -3.65 12.01
N ILE A 126 -3.54 -2.53 12.71
CA ILE A 126 -4.60 -1.89 13.48
C ILE A 126 -5.03 -0.62 12.73
N ASN A 127 -5.60 -0.81 11.54
CA ASN A 127 -5.92 0.29 10.64
C ASN A 127 -7.35 0.85 10.82
N LYS A 128 -8.28 0.08 11.41
CA LYS A 128 -9.67 0.54 11.63
C LYS A 128 -9.80 1.84 12.43
N PRO A 129 -9.06 2.08 13.54
CA PRO A 129 -9.12 3.35 14.25
C PRO A 129 -8.73 4.58 13.43
N LEU A 130 -8.04 4.38 12.30
CA LEU A 130 -7.65 5.49 11.43
C LEU A 130 -8.87 6.21 10.80
N TYR A 131 -10.03 5.53 10.72
CA TYR A 131 -11.28 6.15 10.30
C TYR A 131 -11.78 7.25 11.26
N LEU A 132 -11.36 7.23 12.53
CA LEU A 132 -11.68 8.31 13.48
C LEU A 132 -10.95 9.61 13.17
N ILE A 133 -9.75 9.49 12.57
CA ILE A 133 -8.87 10.65 12.29
C ILE A 133 -9.10 11.18 10.88
N LEU A 134 -9.47 10.32 9.93
CA LEU A 134 -9.67 10.70 8.55
C LEU A 134 -11.06 11.29 8.32
N PRO A 135 -11.17 12.56 7.87
CA PRO A 135 -12.46 13.19 7.59
C PRO A 135 -13.20 12.54 6.42
N ASN A 136 -12.47 11.89 5.50
CA ASN A 136 -13.02 11.20 4.34
C ASN A 136 -12.64 9.72 4.35
N PRO A 137 -13.57 8.80 4.58
CA PRO A 137 -13.30 7.35 4.61
C PRO A 137 -12.66 6.81 3.33
N SER A 138 -13.03 7.35 2.17
CA SER A 138 -12.51 6.92 0.86
C SER A 138 -11.00 7.14 0.67
N LYS A 139 -10.38 8.01 1.48
CA LYS A 139 -8.93 8.26 1.45
C LYS A 139 -8.12 7.25 2.25
N HIS A 140 -8.79 6.36 2.98
CA HIS A 140 -8.10 5.32 3.73
C HIS A 140 -7.50 4.29 2.78
N PHE A 141 -6.22 3.92 2.98
CA PHE A 141 -5.48 3.03 2.07
C PHE A 141 -6.08 1.62 1.94
N VAL A 142 -6.78 1.13 2.96
CA VAL A 142 -7.46 -0.19 2.97
C VAL A 142 -8.98 -0.07 2.76
N TYR A 143 -9.49 1.13 2.46
CA TYR A 143 -10.92 1.38 2.33
C TYR A 143 -11.65 0.34 1.48
N GLN A 144 -11.12 0.06 0.29
CA GLN A 144 -11.75 -0.86 -0.66
C GLN A 144 -11.82 -2.31 -0.15
N TYR A 145 -10.91 -2.73 0.73
CA TYR A 145 -10.92 -4.07 1.30
C TYR A 145 -11.88 -4.16 2.50
N HIS A 146 -11.94 -3.12 3.32
CA HIS A 146 -12.81 -3.10 4.48
C HIS A 146 -14.28 -3.16 4.09
N PHE A 147 -14.74 -2.29 3.19
CA PHE A 147 -16.14 -2.27 2.83
C PHE A 147 -16.57 -3.54 2.07
N VAL A 148 -15.70 -4.15 1.26
CA VAL A 148 -16.01 -5.39 0.55
C VAL A 148 -16.24 -6.54 1.52
N LYS A 149 -15.40 -6.67 2.54
CA LYS A 149 -15.55 -7.69 3.57
C LYS A 149 -16.87 -7.52 4.32
N GLU A 150 -17.11 -6.34 4.87
CA GLU A 150 -18.32 -6.05 5.64
C GLU A 150 -19.59 -6.19 4.76
N LEU A 151 -19.53 -5.72 3.51
CA LEU A 151 -20.62 -5.90 2.54
C LEU A 151 -20.90 -7.38 2.30
N SER A 152 -19.84 -8.19 2.16
CA SER A 152 -20.03 -9.64 1.95
C SER A 152 -20.68 -10.32 3.16
N GLU A 153 -20.33 -9.89 4.38
CA GLU A 153 -20.93 -10.40 5.61
C GLU A 153 -22.41 -10.01 5.73
N GLU A 154 -22.75 -8.76 5.38
CA GLU A 154 -24.14 -8.29 5.38
C GLU A 154 -25.01 -8.98 4.30
N LEU A 155 -24.45 -9.21 3.12
CA LEU A 155 -25.15 -9.96 2.06
C LEU A 155 -25.42 -11.41 2.48
N LYS A 156 -24.43 -12.08 3.10
CA LYS A 156 -24.57 -13.44 3.61
C LYS A 156 -25.60 -13.56 4.73
N LYS A 157 -25.66 -12.61 5.66
CA LYS A 157 -26.70 -12.57 6.70
C LYS A 157 -28.12 -12.55 6.11
N ARG A 158 -28.26 -12.00 4.91
CA ARG A 158 -29.55 -11.90 4.17
C ARG A 158 -29.77 -13.04 3.18
N ASN A 159 -28.87 -14.04 3.17
CA ASN A 159 -28.87 -15.17 2.25
C ASN A 159 -28.80 -14.72 0.76
N ILE A 160 -28.02 -13.68 0.49
CA ILE A 160 -27.77 -13.18 -0.86
C ILE A 160 -26.39 -13.65 -1.31
N ASP A 161 -26.35 -14.73 -2.08
CA ASP A 161 -25.12 -15.35 -2.58
C ASP A 161 -24.86 -15.03 -4.06
N GLU A 162 -25.87 -14.52 -4.77
CA GLU A 162 -25.81 -14.21 -6.19
C GLU A 162 -26.24 -12.78 -6.45
N ILE A 163 -25.37 -12.00 -7.09
CA ILE A 163 -25.61 -10.59 -7.41
C ILE A 163 -25.15 -10.25 -8.82
N THR A 164 -25.83 -9.29 -9.45
CA THR A 164 -25.35 -8.60 -10.65
C THR A 164 -25.11 -7.15 -10.34
N MET A 165 -23.98 -6.60 -10.81
CA MET A 165 -23.65 -5.19 -10.64
C MET A 165 -22.92 -4.64 -11.86
N LEU A 166 -22.93 -3.30 -12.01
CA LEU A 166 -22.24 -2.62 -13.09
C LEU A 166 -20.71 -2.48 -12.84
N ASP A 167 -20.30 -2.49 -11.57
CA ASP A 167 -18.90 -2.41 -11.20
C ASP A 167 -18.27 -3.82 -11.19
N GLU A 168 -17.63 -4.16 -12.29
CA GLU A 168 -16.96 -5.46 -12.46
C GLU A 168 -15.84 -5.68 -11.44
N GLN A 169 -15.13 -4.62 -11.01
CA GLN A 169 -14.06 -4.77 -10.03
C GLN A 169 -14.60 -5.14 -8.65
N LEU A 170 -15.68 -4.49 -8.24
CA LEU A 170 -16.33 -4.82 -6.97
C LEU A 170 -16.92 -6.23 -7.02
N GLN A 171 -17.51 -6.64 -8.15
CA GLN A 171 -18.03 -7.98 -8.35
C GLN A 171 -16.93 -9.04 -8.25
N LEU A 172 -15.77 -8.83 -8.85
CA LEU A 172 -14.61 -9.73 -8.73
C LEU A 172 -14.10 -9.85 -7.29
N ARG A 173 -14.12 -8.76 -6.53
CA ARG A 173 -13.73 -8.77 -5.12
C ARG A 173 -14.73 -9.53 -4.24
N LEU A 174 -16.02 -9.38 -4.50
CA LEU A 174 -17.09 -10.12 -3.79
C LEU A 174 -17.05 -11.61 -4.09
N LYS A 175 -16.61 -12.01 -5.30
CA LYS A 175 -16.37 -13.40 -5.65
C LYS A 175 -15.36 -14.08 -4.72
N PHE A 176 -14.36 -13.36 -4.23
CA PHE A 176 -13.40 -13.87 -3.22
C PHE A 176 -14.11 -14.31 -1.93
N TYR A 177 -15.21 -13.69 -1.60
CA TYR A 177 -16.06 -14.02 -0.45
C TYR A 177 -17.21 -14.97 -0.76
N ASN A 178 -17.15 -15.70 -1.87
CA ASN A 178 -18.18 -16.64 -2.34
C ASN A 178 -19.51 -15.99 -2.72
N ILE A 179 -19.53 -14.72 -3.10
CA ILE A 179 -20.68 -14.07 -3.71
C ILE A 179 -20.48 -14.10 -5.22
N THR A 180 -21.30 -14.88 -5.92
CA THR A 180 -21.14 -15.15 -7.35
C THR A 180 -21.96 -14.20 -8.20
N LYS A 181 -21.67 -14.18 -9.50
CA LYS A 181 -22.49 -13.48 -10.46
C LYS A 181 -23.76 -14.27 -10.70
N GLY A 182 -24.91 -13.64 -10.53
CA GLY A 182 -26.23 -14.25 -10.78
C GLY A 182 -27.27 -13.17 -11.04
N GLU A 183 -28.43 -13.58 -11.51
CA GLU A 183 -29.50 -12.67 -11.97
C GLU A 183 -30.56 -12.39 -10.90
N LYS A 184 -30.41 -12.93 -9.68
CA LYS A 184 -31.42 -12.80 -8.63
C LYS A 184 -31.52 -11.42 -8.01
N TYR A 185 -30.37 -10.75 -7.81
CA TYR A 185 -30.30 -9.45 -7.17
C TYR A 185 -29.40 -8.50 -7.96
N PHE A 186 -29.88 -7.30 -8.18
CA PHE A 186 -29.10 -6.20 -8.74
C PHE A 186 -28.60 -5.30 -7.60
N LEU A 187 -27.31 -5.02 -7.60
CA LEU A 187 -26.66 -4.19 -6.60
C LEU A 187 -26.00 -2.98 -7.27
N SER A 188 -26.26 -1.79 -6.74
CA SER A 188 -25.68 -0.54 -7.22
C SER A 188 -25.11 0.29 -6.07
N THR A 189 -24.01 0.97 -6.34
CA THR A 189 -23.39 1.96 -5.44
C THR A 189 -24.06 3.33 -5.55
N LYS A 190 -24.82 3.55 -6.63
CA LYS A 190 -25.59 4.78 -6.83
C LYS A 190 -27.05 4.50 -6.56
N GLU A 191 -27.71 5.47 -5.91
CA GLU A 191 -29.15 5.42 -5.70
C GLU A 191 -29.87 5.35 -7.06
N PHE A 192 -30.84 4.46 -7.16
CA PHE A 192 -31.67 4.32 -8.33
C PHE A 192 -33.16 4.18 -7.94
N TYR A 193 -34.03 4.52 -8.85
CA TYR A 193 -35.46 4.46 -8.62
C TYR A 193 -35.92 3.00 -8.43
N ASN A 194 -36.76 2.75 -7.40
CA ASN A 194 -37.27 1.43 -7.05
C ASN A 194 -36.25 0.40 -6.55
N TYR A 195 -35.35 0.78 -5.65
CA TYR A 195 -34.58 -0.19 -4.85
C TYR A 195 -35.47 -0.80 -3.75
N ASP A 196 -35.22 -2.05 -3.41
CA ASP A 196 -35.96 -2.75 -2.36
C ASP A 196 -35.35 -2.54 -0.99
N GLU A 197 -34.02 -2.49 -0.94
CA GLU A 197 -33.28 -2.40 0.30
C GLU A 197 -32.01 -1.55 0.18
N LYS A 198 -31.69 -0.84 1.26
CA LYS A 198 -30.47 -0.06 1.39
C LYS A 198 -29.59 -0.69 2.47
N ILE A 199 -28.33 -1.02 2.13
CA ILE A 199 -27.32 -1.46 3.09
C ILE A 199 -26.33 -0.34 3.30
N VAL A 200 -26.19 0.09 4.55
CA VAL A 200 -25.21 1.09 4.97
C VAL A 200 -24.15 0.40 5.83
N ILE A 201 -22.90 0.56 5.48
CA ILE A 201 -21.78 0.05 6.25
C ILE A 201 -21.17 1.22 7.00
N GLU A 202 -21.14 1.12 8.33
CA GLU A 202 -20.68 2.18 9.22
C GLU A 202 -19.52 1.69 10.09
N TYR A 203 -18.51 2.56 10.26
CA TYR A 203 -17.50 2.42 11.31
C TYR A 203 -17.47 3.68 12.16
N TYR A 204 -17.52 3.50 13.48
CA TYR A 204 -17.45 4.59 14.45
C TYR A 204 -18.44 5.73 14.16
N LYS A 205 -19.67 5.39 13.75
CA LYS A 205 -20.76 6.32 13.38
C LYS A 205 -20.49 7.13 12.09
N GLN A 206 -19.51 6.74 11.30
CA GLN A 206 -19.28 7.30 9.97
C GLN A 206 -19.76 6.29 8.91
N GLU A 207 -20.59 6.78 7.98
CA GLU A 207 -20.97 6.00 6.82
C GLU A 207 -19.73 5.77 5.94
N LEU A 208 -19.33 4.51 5.79
CA LEU A 208 -18.23 4.14 4.93
C LEU A 208 -18.68 3.96 3.51
N PHE A 209 -19.75 3.20 3.35
CA PHE A 209 -20.19 2.78 2.05
C PHE A 209 -21.68 2.43 2.08
N THR A 210 -22.39 2.84 1.02
CA THR A 210 -23.82 2.58 0.87
C THR A 210 -24.07 1.84 -0.44
N VAL A 211 -24.89 0.80 -0.38
CA VAL A 211 -25.34 0.06 -1.55
C VAL A 211 -26.85 -0.08 -1.54
N PHE A 212 -27.42 -0.09 -2.73
CA PHE A 212 -28.83 -0.25 -2.99
C PHE A 212 -29.04 -1.58 -3.69
N ILE A 213 -29.99 -2.36 -3.19
CA ILE A 213 -30.29 -3.71 -3.68
C ILE A 213 -31.69 -3.73 -4.25
N LYS A 214 -31.85 -4.42 -5.37
CA LYS A 214 -33.12 -4.72 -5.97
C LYS A 214 -33.19 -6.20 -6.33
N LYS A 215 -34.28 -6.85 -5.94
CA LYS A 215 -34.57 -8.22 -6.36
C LYS A 215 -35.06 -8.22 -7.80
N ILE A 216 -34.39 -8.93 -8.67
CA ILE A 216 -34.80 -9.14 -10.05
C ILE A 216 -35.79 -10.30 -10.02
N LYS A 217 -36.99 -10.09 -10.55
CA LYS A 217 -38.04 -11.12 -10.61
C LYS A 217 -37.77 -12.05 -11.77
#